data_ab0744b1397f7fc69d1cacf89d9aa475
#
_entry.id   ab0744b1397f7fc69d1cacf89d9aa475
#
_cell.length_a   1.000
_cell.length_b   1.000
_cell.length_c   1.000
_cell.angle_alpha   90.00
_cell.angle_beta   90.00
_cell.angle_gamma   90.00
#
_symmetry.space_group_name_H-M   'P 1'
#
loop_
_entity.id
_entity.type
_entity.pdbx_description
1 polymer ?
#
loop_
_entity_poly.entity_id
_entity_poly.type
_entity_poly.pdbx_seq_one_letter_code
_entity_poly.pdbx_strand_id
1 'polypeptide(L)'
;MKKKLLIIQMNEINFDLVKQYSKELNLSNFQYMIDNFNNIETSSEKNYENLEPWIQWVSFYTGKSYEEHKVFFLNELKNDADTIFKYFDEKLNAKQCLMLPMNLKNNLNNSQNIFIPDPWTETQIQCDKKLKEFYTIIKKIILNNKNVNLTISEIYYLFYYILINSSFKFKLFVFKNLLNLFNKKYFKAI
;
A
#
# COMPACT_ATOMS: atom_id res chain seq x y z
N MET A 1 -28.61 6.54 0.21
CA MET A 1 -27.20 6.72 0.68
C MET A 1 -26.27 5.95 -0.23
N LYS A 2 -25.21 6.57 -0.76
CA LYS A 2 -24.15 5.84 -1.49
C LYS A 2 -23.37 4.97 -0.51
N LYS A 3 -23.32 3.66 -0.76
CA LYS A 3 -22.51 2.73 0.04
C LYS A 3 -21.03 3.02 -0.18
N LYS A 4 -20.23 2.93 0.88
CA LYS A 4 -18.76 3.06 0.83
C LYS A 4 -18.14 1.72 1.23
N LEU A 5 -17.11 1.31 0.51
CA LEU A 5 -16.31 0.13 0.82
C LEU A 5 -14.88 0.58 1.13
N LEU A 6 -14.32 0.11 2.24
CA LEU A 6 -12.91 0.26 2.59
C LEU A 6 -12.30 -1.14 2.65
N ILE A 7 -11.25 -1.36 1.86
CA ILE A 7 -10.44 -2.58 1.88
C ILE A 7 -9.06 -2.22 2.42
N ILE A 8 -8.65 -2.87 3.49
CA ILE A 8 -7.31 -2.71 4.09
C ILE A 8 -6.55 -4.02 3.87
N GLN A 9 -5.45 -3.94 3.12
CA GLN A 9 -4.56 -5.07 2.84
C GLN A 9 -3.39 -5.07 3.81
N MET A 10 -3.16 -6.19 4.47
CA MET A 10 -2.04 -6.37 5.39
C MET A 10 -1.36 -7.71 5.08
N ASN A 11 -0.09 -7.65 4.70
CA ASN A 11 0.69 -8.85 4.41
C ASN A 11 1.05 -9.60 5.71
N GLU A 12 1.11 -10.92 5.63
CA GLU A 12 1.69 -11.80 6.65
C GLU A 12 1.11 -11.62 8.06
N ILE A 13 -0.15 -11.21 8.16
CA ILE A 13 -0.83 -11.08 9.45
C ILE A 13 -1.28 -12.46 9.92
N ASN A 14 -0.67 -12.93 11.02
CA ASN A 14 -1.13 -14.11 11.73
C ASN A 14 -2.26 -13.72 12.70
N PHE A 15 -3.47 -14.18 12.42
CA PHE A 15 -4.67 -13.80 13.18
C PHE A 15 -4.66 -14.32 14.63
N ASP A 16 -4.01 -15.46 14.90
CA ASP A 16 -3.91 -16.00 16.26
C ASP A 16 -2.98 -15.13 17.12
N LEU A 17 -1.85 -14.67 16.53
CA LEU A 17 -0.98 -13.71 17.19
C LEU A 17 -1.69 -12.36 17.42
N VAL A 18 -2.51 -11.90 16.46
CA VAL A 18 -3.33 -10.69 16.65
C VAL A 18 -4.29 -10.86 17.82
N LYS A 19 -4.98 -12.00 17.92
CA LYS A 19 -5.89 -12.32 19.06
C LYS A 19 -5.14 -12.33 20.39
N GLN A 20 -3.97 -12.95 20.43
CA GLN A 20 -3.12 -13.02 21.61
C GLN A 20 -2.67 -11.63 22.05
N TYR A 21 -1.94 -10.91 21.18
CA TYR A 21 -1.35 -9.62 21.48
C TYR A 21 -2.38 -8.51 21.68
N SER A 22 -3.55 -8.61 21.08
CA SER A 22 -4.62 -7.63 21.31
C SER A 22 -5.07 -7.61 22.78
N LYS A 23 -5.05 -8.76 23.43
CA LYS A 23 -5.35 -8.89 24.88
C LYS A 23 -4.17 -8.47 25.75
N GLU A 24 -2.98 -9.01 25.46
CA GLU A 24 -1.76 -8.74 26.24
C GLU A 24 -1.37 -7.25 26.26
N LEU A 25 -1.52 -6.58 25.12
CA LEU A 25 -1.14 -5.18 24.93
C LEU A 25 -2.31 -4.20 25.00
N ASN A 26 -3.51 -4.67 25.36
CA ASN A 26 -4.74 -3.87 25.43
C ASN A 26 -5.02 -3.08 24.14
N LEU A 27 -4.88 -3.72 22.97
CA LEU A 27 -5.13 -3.12 21.66
C LEU A 27 -6.64 -3.07 21.38
N SER A 28 -7.33 -2.13 21.98
CA SER A 28 -8.80 -2.02 21.99
C SER A 28 -9.45 -2.05 20.61
N ASN A 29 -8.82 -1.45 19.59
CA ASN A 29 -9.37 -1.44 18.22
C ASN A 29 -9.35 -2.84 17.59
N PHE A 30 -8.27 -3.60 17.74
CA PHE A 30 -8.21 -4.98 17.27
C PHE A 30 -9.17 -5.88 18.02
N GLN A 31 -9.28 -5.70 19.32
CA GLN A 31 -10.21 -6.46 20.15
C GLN A 31 -11.66 -6.20 19.73
N TYR A 32 -12.01 -4.92 19.49
CA TYR A 32 -13.32 -4.55 18.96
C TYR A 32 -13.61 -5.21 17.60
N MET A 33 -12.62 -5.23 16.67
CA MET A 33 -12.79 -5.88 15.38
C MET A 33 -12.99 -7.40 15.52
N ILE A 34 -12.21 -8.06 16.38
CA ILE A 34 -12.32 -9.51 16.63
C ILE A 34 -13.70 -9.85 17.18
N ASP A 35 -14.22 -9.04 18.10
CA ASP A 35 -15.45 -9.35 18.82
C ASP A 35 -16.72 -8.97 18.02
N ASN A 36 -16.64 -7.99 17.11
CA ASN A 36 -17.81 -7.39 16.48
C ASN A 36 -17.88 -7.55 14.96
N PHE A 37 -16.79 -7.97 14.27
CA PHE A 37 -16.78 -8.13 12.83
C PHE A 37 -16.87 -9.60 12.45
N ASN A 38 -17.42 -9.86 11.27
CA ASN A 38 -17.44 -11.22 10.71
C ASN A 38 -16.02 -11.63 10.32
N ASN A 39 -15.55 -12.71 10.91
CA ASN A 39 -14.28 -13.33 10.58
C ASN A 39 -14.52 -14.45 9.57
N ILE A 40 -13.87 -14.38 8.41
CA ILE A 40 -13.93 -15.41 7.38
C ILE A 40 -12.51 -15.97 7.25
N GLU A 41 -12.37 -17.26 7.53
CA GLU A 41 -11.14 -17.97 7.29
C GLU A 41 -11.04 -18.34 5.80
N THR A 42 -9.89 -18.09 5.23
CA THR A 42 -9.57 -18.45 3.85
C THR A 42 -8.38 -19.40 3.82
N SER A 43 -8.31 -20.26 2.82
CA SER A 43 -7.14 -21.08 2.56
C SER A 43 -6.22 -20.39 1.58
N SER A 44 -4.93 -20.49 1.81
CA SER A 44 -3.89 -20.09 0.85
C SER A 44 -3.57 -21.22 -0.13
N GLU A 45 -2.69 -20.94 -1.09
CA GLU A 45 -2.13 -21.95 -1.98
C GLU A 45 -1.44 -23.07 -1.18
N LYS A 46 -1.56 -24.32 -1.66
CA LYS A 46 -0.96 -25.49 -1.00
C LYS A 46 0.54 -25.60 -1.22
N ASN A 47 1.01 -25.11 -2.36
CA ASN A 47 2.43 -25.13 -2.70
C ASN A 47 3.12 -23.96 -2.02
N TYR A 48 4.15 -24.24 -1.21
CA TYR A 48 4.92 -23.24 -0.49
C TYR A 48 5.51 -22.15 -1.41
N GLU A 49 5.96 -22.53 -2.61
CA GLU A 49 6.52 -21.60 -3.58
C GLU A 49 5.51 -20.52 -4.08
N ASN A 50 4.21 -20.81 -3.93
CA ASN A 50 3.13 -19.93 -4.36
C ASN A 50 2.60 -19.04 -3.22
N LEU A 51 3.22 -19.07 -2.03
CA LEU A 51 2.76 -18.31 -0.86
C LEU A 51 3.25 -16.87 -0.81
N GLU A 52 4.01 -16.44 -1.82
CA GLU A 52 4.53 -15.07 -1.86
C GLU A 52 3.40 -14.03 -1.96
N PRO A 53 3.48 -12.91 -1.22
CA PRO A 53 2.41 -11.91 -1.17
C PRO A 53 2.01 -11.39 -2.56
N TRP A 54 2.97 -11.17 -3.45
CA TRP A 54 2.69 -10.67 -4.80
C TRP A 54 1.96 -11.68 -5.69
N ILE A 55 1.95 -12.97 -5.35
CA ILE A 55 1.13 -14.02 -5.98
C ILE A 55 -0.27 -14.04 -5.35
N GLN A 56 -0.33 -14.09 -4.02
CA GLN A 56 -1.58 -14.20 -3.26
C GLN A 56 -2.50 -13.00 -3.49
N TRP A 57 -1.97 -11.79 -3.60
CA TRP A 57 -2.78 -10.62 -3.92
C TRP A 57 -3.37 -10.67 -5.32
N VAL A 58 -2.66 -11.25 -6.30
CA VAL A 58 -3.23 -11.47 -7.64
C VAL A 58 -4.39 -12.43 -7.58
N SER A 59 -4.27 -13.53 -6.82
CA SER A 59 -5.38 -14.47 -6.58
C SER A 59 -6.59 -13.73 -5.97
N PHE A 60 -6.36 -12.90 -4.98
CA PHE A 60 -7.42 -12.10 -4.35
C PHE A 60 -8.08 -11.12 -5.34
N TYR A 61 -7.30 -10.40 -6.14
CA TYR A 61 -7.85 -9.41 -7.08
C TYR A 61 -8.64 -10.04 -8.21
N THR A 62 -8.19 -11.20 -8.70
CA THR A 62 -8.78 -11.86 -9.87
C THR A 62 -9.84 -12.89 -9.49
N GLY A 63 -9.88 -13.33 -8.23
CA GLY A 63 -10.71 -14.45 -7.79
C GLY A 63 -10.29 -15.80 -8.39
N LYS A 64 -9.03 -15.92 -8.84
CA LYS A 64 -8.46 -17.10 -9.49
C LYS A 64 -7.34 -17.68 -8.63
N SER A 65 -7.18 -18.99 -8.67
CA SER A 65 -6.03 -19.68 -8.08
C SER A 65 -4.75 -19.36 -8.86
N TYR A 66 -3.58 -19.65 -8.28
CA TYR A 66 -2.32 -19.55 -9.01
C TYR A 66 -2.33 -20.37 -10.29
N GLU A 67 -2.90 -21.58 -10.25
CA GLU A 67 -3.01 -22.49 -11.41
C GLU A 67 -3.78 -21.86 -12.58
N GLU A 68 -4.68 -20.93 -12.31
CA GLU A 68 -5.50 -20.26 -13.32
C GLU A 68 -4.86 -18.96 -13.81
N HIS A 69 -4.33 -18.10 -12.92
CA HIS A 69 -3.76 -16.82 -13.33
C HIS A 69 -2.29 -16.90 -13.77
N LYS A 70 -1.52 -17.90 -13.27
CA LYS A 70 -0.12 -18.17 -13.63
C LYS A 70 0.85 -16.98 -13.45
N VAL A 71 0.53 -16.01 -12.61
CA VAL A 71 1.39 -14.88 -12.31
C VAL A 71 2.32 -15.27 -11.17
N PHE A 72 3.60 -15.44 -11.44
CA PHE A 72 4.60 -15.84 -10.45
C PHE A 72 5.48 -14.67 -10.04
N PHE A 73 5.84 -13.77 -10.94
CA PHE A 73 6.68 -12.62 -10.66
C PHE A 73 5.90 -11.30 -10.66
N LEU A 74 6.52 -10.29 -10.07
CA LEU A 74 6.05 -8.92 -10.17
C LEU A 74 5.99 -8.48 -11.64
N ASN A 75 4.97 -7.70 -12.00
CA ASN A 75 4.74 -7.16 -13.34
C ASN A 75 4.21 -8.14 -14.40
N GLU A 76 4.04 -9.42 -14.09
CA GLU A 76 3.48 -10.40 -15.04
C GLU A 76 1.96 -10.30 -15.19
N LEU A 77 1.25 -9.68 -14.23
CA LEU A 77 -0.20 -9.48 -14.38
C LEU A 77 -0.47 -8.63 -15.64
N LYS A 78 -1.33 -9.14 -16.51
CA LYS A 78 -1.69 -8.45 -17.76
C LYS A 78 -2.43 -7.15 -17.48
N ASN A 79 -2.25 -6.15 -18.36
CA ASN A 79 -2.93 -4.86 -18.23
C ASN A 79 -4.45 -4.96 -18.36
N ASP A 80 -4.95 -5.95 -19.10
CA ASP A 80 -6.38 -6.21 -19.34
C ASP A 80 -6.99 -7.23 -18.37
N ALA A 81 -6.23 -7.68 -17.37
CA ALA A 81 -6.69 -8.68 -16.41
C ALA A 81 -8.02 -8.26 -15.75
N ASP A 82 -8.95 -9.20 -15.70
CA ASP A 82 -10.21 -8.99 -15.00
C ASP A 82 -9.98 -9.07 -13.49
N THR A 83 -10.20 -7.94 -12.84
CA THR A 83 -10.02 -7.78 -11.40
C THR A 83 -11.29 -7.23 -10.76
N ILE A 84 -11.43 -7.43 -9.45
CA ILE A 84 -12.54 -6.85 -8.69
C ILE A 84 -12.59 -5.32 -8.83
N PHE A 85 -11.44 -4.65 -8.96
CA PHE A 85 -11.37 -3.20 -9.12
C PHE A 85 -11.84 -2.76 -10.51
N LYS A 86 -11.48 -3.49 -11.56
CA LYS A 86 -12.02 -3.27 -12.90
C LYS A 86 -13.52 -3.48 -12.93
N TYR A 87 -14.04 -4.51 -12.26
CA TYR A 87 -15.47 -4.72 -12.11
C TYR A 87 -16.16 -3.53 -11.42
N PHE A 88 -15.59 -3.00 -10.34
CA PHE A 88 -16.13 -1.82 -9.66
C PHE A 88 -16.13 -0.59 -10.57
N ASP A 89 -15.10 -0.43 -11.39
CA ASP A 89 -15.00 0.68 -12.34
C ASP A 89 -16.06 0.57 -13.45
N GLU A 90 -16.08 -0.55 -14.16
CA GLU A 90 -16.88 -0.73 -15.38
C GLU A 90 -18.37 -1.05 -15.10
N LYS A 91 -18.64 -1.89 -14.10
CA LYS A 91 -20.03 -2.35 -13.84
C LYS A 91 -20.76 -1.52 -12.81
N LEU A 92 -20.05 -0.99 -11.82
CA LEU A 92 -20.68 -0.21 -10.76
C LEU A 92 -20.42 1.30 -10.90
N ASN A 93 -19.61 1.71 -11.87
CA ASN A 93 -19.16 3.10 -12.06
C ASN A 93 -18.70 3.72 -10.72
N ALA A 94 -17.96 2.92 -9.93
CA ALA A 94 -17.52 3.30 -8.60
C ALA A 94 -16.27 4.17 -8.70
N LYS A 95 -16.28 5.30 -8.01
CA LYS A 95 -15.06 6.08 -7.81
C LYS A 95 -14.16 5.37 -6.80
N GLN A 96 -12.93 5.10 -7.18
CA GLN A 96 -11.97 4.31 -6.41
C GLN A 96 -10.73 5.11 -6.04
N CYS A 97 -10.15 4.78 -4.89
CA CYS A 97 -8.83 5.23 -4.47
C CYS A 97 -8.03 4.00 -4.06
N LEU A 98 -7.09 3.58 -4.90
CA LEU A 98 -6.22 2.43 -4.68
C LEU A 98 -4.83 2.94 -4.31
N MET A 99 -4.39 2.58 -3.11
CA MET A 99 -3.10 2.99 -2.56
C MET A 99 -2.23 1.78 -2.32
N LEU A 100 -1.13 1.67 -3.07
CA LEU A 100 -0.11 0.64 -2.96
C LEU A 100 -0.65 -0.81 -3.11
N PRO A 101 -1.61 -1.08 -4.01
CA PRO A 101 -2.01 -2.46 -4.26
C PRO A 101 -0.84 -3.22 -4.88
N MET A 102 -0.43 -4.32 -4.23
CA MET A 102 0.74 -5.08 -4.64
C MET A 102 0.51 -5.84 -5.94
N ASN A 103 1.43 -5.71 -6.89
CA ASN A 103 1.42 -6.41 -8.20
C ASN A 103 0.13 -6.20 -9.01
N LEU A 104 -0.52 -5.04 -8.86
CA LEU A 104 -1.73 -4.68 -9.61
C LEU A 104 -1.41 -3.65 -10.70
N LYS A 105 -1.78 -3.94 -11.94
CA LYS A 105 -1.71 -2.98 -13.04
C LYS A 105 -2.91 -2.03 -13.02
N ASN A 106 -2.65 -0.76 -13.36
CA ASN A 106 -3.74 0.21 -13.52
C ASN A 106 -4.46 0.00 -14.84
N ASN A 107 -5.65 -0.56 -14.76
CA ASN A 107 -6.56 -0.76 -15.90
C ASN A 107 -7.92 -0.08 -15.67
N LEU A 108 -7.95 0.95 -14.83
CA LEU A 108 -9.15 1.71 -14.51
C LEU A 108 -9.40 2.78 -15.58
N ASN A 109 -10.63 2.86 -16.07
CA ASN A 109 -11.04 3.79 -17.15
C ASN A 109 -11.53 5.14 -16.62
N ASN A 110 -12.08 5.17 -15.40
CA ASN A 110 -12.64 6.39 -14.83
C ASN A 110 -11.52 7.36 -14.43
N SER A 111 -11.48 8.53 -15.06
CA SER A 111 -10.47 9.57 -14.79
C SER A 111 -10.52 10.16 -13.37
N GLN A 112 -11.60 9.94 -12.64
CA GLN A 112 -11.74 10.38 -11.25
C GLN A 112 -11.12 9.40 -10.25
N ASN A 113 -10.66 8.23 -10.70
CA ASN A 113 -9.98 7.27 -9.86
C ASN A 113 -8.60 7.78 -9.46
N ILE A 114 -8.17 7.38 -8.27
CA ILE A 114 -6.80 7.54 -7.82
C ILE A 114 -6.17 6.15 -7.79
N PHE A 115 -5.04 5.99 -8.47
CA PHE A 115 -4.27 4.76 -8.47
C PHE A 115 -2.79 5.07 -8.25
N ILE A 116 -2.27 4.63 -7.13
CA ILE A 116 -0.86 4.70 -6.77
C ILE A 116 -0.38 3.26 -6.55
N PRO A 117 0.40 2.70 -7.48
CA PRO A 117 0.87 1.32 -7.38
C PRO A 117 1.83 1.12 -6.20
N ASP A 118 2.12 -0.11 -5.85
CA ASP A 118 3.29 -0.40 -5.02
C ASP A 118 4.59 0.01 -5.76
N PRO A 119 5.71 0.22 -5.04
CA PRO A 119 6.93 0.73 -5.66
C PRO A 119 7.55 -0.19 -6.72
N TRP A 120 7.33 -1.48 -6.64
CA TRP A 120 7.93 -2.49 -7.52
C TRP A 120 7.10 -2.79 -8.76
N THR A 121 5.81 -2.42 -8.75
CA THR A 121 4.93 -2.61 -9.91
C THR A 121 5.10 -1.49 -10.93
N GLU A 122 5.36 -1.89 -12.17
CA GLU A 122 5.50 -0.98 -13.32
C GLU A 122 4.13 -0.78 -13.98
N THR A 123 3.50 0.34 -13.68
CA THR A 123 2.21 0.71 -14.24
C THR A 123 1.99 2.22 -14.14
N GLN A 124 0.96 2.71 -14.83
CA GLN A 124 0.63 4.13 -14.83
C GLN A 124 0.09 4.59 -13.47
N ILE A 125 0.69 5.66 -12.92
CA ILE A 125 0.19 6.37 -11.75
C ILE A 125 -0.93 7.31 -12.20
N GLN A 126 -2.10 7.21 -11.57
CA GLN A 126 -3.26 8.06 -11.82
C GLN A 126 -3.64 8.80 -10.55
N CYS A 127 -3.26 10.06 -10.46
CA CYS A 127 -3.61 10.98 -9.37
C CYS A 127 -3.27 12.40 -9.79
N ASP A 128 -3.52 13.39 -8.90
CA ASP A 128 -3.09 14.76 -9.16
C ASP A 128 -1.57 14.87 -9.30
N LYS A 129 -1.13 15.92 -10.00
CA LYS A 129 0.29 16.13 -10.33
C LYS A 129 1.19 16.18 -9.10
N LYS A 130 0.75 16.87 -8.03
CA LYS A 130 1.58 17.04 -6.82
C LYS A 130 1.80 15.71 -6.09
N LEU A 131 0.74 14.92 -5.93
CA LEU A 131 0.83 13.61 -5.32
C LEU A 131 1.67 12.65 -6.18
N LYS A 132 1.55 12.73 -7.51
CA LYS A 132 2.37 11.92 -8.43
C LYS A 132 3.85 12.24 -8.31
N GLU A 133 4.22 13.52 -8.26
CA GLU A 133 5.61 13.97 -8.07
C GLU A 133 6.15 13.49 -6.72
N PHE A 134 5.39 13.71 -5.64
CA PHE A 134 5.74 13.24 -4.30
C PHE A 134 5.97 11.72 -4.29
N TYR A 135 5.03 10.94 -4.81
CA TYR A 135 5.16 9.49 -4.83
C TYR A 135 6.33 9.02 -5.71
N THR A 136 6.62 9.68 -6.82
CA THR A 136 7.75 9.32 -7.69
C THR A 136 9.08 9.44 -6.94
N ILE A 137 9.24 10.47 -6.10
CA ILE A 137 10.45 10.62 -5.27
C ILE A 137 10.50 9.52 -4.20
N ILE A 138 9.38 9.22 -3.54
CA ILE A 138 9.30 8.12 -2.57
C ILE A 138 9.65 6.78 -3.23
N LYS A 139 9.08 6.49 -4.41
CA LYS A 139 9.39 5.29 -5.19
C LYS A 139 10.90 5.20 -5.50
N LYS A 140 11.52 6.30 -5.92
CA LYS A 140 12.97 6.38 -6.16
C LYS A 140 13.77 6.03 -4.90
N ILE A 141 13.37 6.53 -3.72
CA ILE A 141 14.01 6.22 -2.44
C ILE A 141 13.92 4.73 -2.13
N ILE A 142 12.72 4.15 -2.25
CA ILE A 142 12.48 2.74 -1.91
C ILE A 142 13.28 1.80 -2.84
N LEU A 143 13.25 2.06 -4.14
CA LEU A 143 13.94 1.21 -5.13
C LEU A 143 15.46 1.29 -5.06
N ASN A 144 16.00 2.43 -4.59
CA ASN A 144 17.45 2.68 -4.52
C ASN A 144 17.96 2.80 -3.08
N ASN A 145 17.37 2.08 -2.12
CA ASN A 145 17.61 2.25 -0.69
C ASN A 145 19.09 2.20 -0.26
N LYS A 146 19.95 1.50 -1.00
CA LYS A 146 21.41 1.42 -0.73
C LYS A 146 22.20 2.61 -1.27
N ASN A 147 21.73 3.26 -2.33
CA ASN A 147 22.44 4.34 -3.05
C ASN A 147 21.46 5.44 -3.46
N VAL A 148 20.71 5.99 -2.51
CA VAL A 148 19.74 7.04 -2.78
C VAL A 148 20.44 8.37 -3.07
N ASN A 149 20.38 8.82 -4.31
CA ASN A 149 20.84 10.14 -4.71
C ASN A 149 19.63 11.05 -4.95
N LEU A 150 19.27 11.86 -3.95
CA LEU A 150 18.26 12.88 -4.09
C LEU A 150 18.92 14.22 -4.45
N THR A 151 18.32 14.92 -5.40
CA THR A 151 18.68 16.31 -5.67
C THR A 151 18.14 17.23 -4.56
N ILE A 152 18.75 18.38 -4.40
CA ILE A 152 18.29 19.40 -3.43
C ILE A 152 16.83 19.78 -3.69
N SER A 153 16.43 19.87 -4.97
CA SER A 153 15.05 20.15 -5.35
C SER A 153 14.06 19.05 -4.95
N GLU A 154 14.44 17.78 -5.05
CA GLU A 154 13.60 16.65 -4.58
C GLU A 154 13.44 16.69 -3.06
N ILE A 155 14.51 16.95 -2.32
CA ILE A 155 14.47 17.09 -0.85
C ILE A 155 13.54 18.26 -0.46
N TYR A 156 13.74 19.42 -1.09
CA TYR A 156 12.87 20.59 -0.86
C TYR A 156 11.41 20.27 -1.16
N TYR A 157 11.13 19.59 -2.27
CA TYR A 157 9.77 19.21 -2.66
C TYR A 157 9.11 18.27 -1.64
N LEU A 158 9.83 17.27 -1.12
CA LEU A 158 9.31 16.36 -0.07
C LEU A 158 8.91 17.16 1.18
N PHE A 159 9.77 18.04 1.66
CA PHE A 159 9.46 18.88 2.83
C PHE A 159 8.27 19.79 2.57
N TYR A 160 8.26 20.49 1.43
CA TYR A 160 7.16 21.37 1.03
C TYR A 160 5.82 20.60 0.97
N TYR A 161 5.81 19.44 0.31
CA TYR A 161 4.61 18.62 0.19
C TYR A 161 4.07 18.16 1.55
N ILE A 162 4.95 17.69 2.45
CA ILE A 162 4.60 17.30 3.81
C ILE A 162 4.07 18.50 4.60
N LEU A 163 4.74 19.65 4.51
CA LEU A 163 4.33 20.86 5.23
C LEU A 163 2.94 21.36 4.80
N ILE A 164 2.58 21.25 3.54
CA ILE A 164 1.27 21.72 3.07
C ILE A 164 0.16 20.71 3.33
N ASN A 165 0.42 19.41 3.08
CA ASN A 165 -0.63 18.40 3.01
C ASN A 165 -0.80 17.59 4.29
N SER A 166 0.06 17.75 5.31
CA SER A 166 -0.07 17.00 6.56
C SER A 166 -0.77 17.78 7.67
N SER A 167 -1.33 17.04 8.62
CA SER A 167 -1.93 17.63 9.82
C SER A 167 -0.87 18.32 10.69
N PHE A 168 -1.30 19.29 11.50
CA PHE A 168 -0.41 19.98 12.44
C PHE A 168 0.29 19.02 13.40
N LYS A 169 -0.42 17.99 13.88
CA LYS A 169 0.16 16.95 14.75
C LYS A 169 1.29 16.17 14.05
N PHE A 170 1.11 15.85 12.78
CA PHE A 170 2.14 15.16 11.99
C PHE A 170 3.35 16.06 11.73
N LYS A 171 3.15 17.34 11.46
CA LYS A 171 4.24 18.33 11.31
C LYS A 171 5.09 18.40 12.59
N LEU A 172 4.44 18.48 13.74
CA LEU A 172 5.14 18.46 15.04
C LEU A 172 5.91 17.17 15.26
N PHE A 173 5.31 16.03 14.91
CA PHE A 173 5.98 14.72 14.99
C PHE A 173 7.24 14.68 14.12
N VAL A 174 7.16 15.09 12.86
CA VAL A 174 8.31 15.14 11.94
C VAL A 174 9.39 16.08 12.50
N PHE A 175 9.01 17.29 12.91
CA PHE A 175 9.94 18.28 13.48
C PHE A 175 10.66 17.75 14.74
N LYS A 176 9.91 17.14 15.67
CA LYS A 176 10.47 16.54 16.89
C LYS A 176 11.49 15.43 16.56
N ASN A 177 11.18 14.59 15.57
CA ASN A 177 12.10 13.53 15.18
C ASN A 177 13.35 14.07 14.47
N LEU A 178 13.22 15.10 13.65
CA LEU A 178 14.37 15.78 13.07
C LEU A 178 15.28 16.39 14.15
N LEU A 179 14.71 17.10 15.13
CA LEU A 179 15.49 17.63 16.25
C LEU A 179 16.20 16.52 17.03
N ASN A 180 15.54 15.40 17.25
CA ASN A 180 16.14 14.24 17.93
C ASN A 180 17.30 13.62 17.12
N LEU A 181 17.23 13.65 15.79
CA LEU A 181 18.35 13.21 14.93
C LEU A 181 19.55 14.17 15.05
N PHE A 182 19.31 15.47 15.14
CA PHE A 182 20.39 16.43 15.36
C PHE A 182 20.97 16.39 16.77
N ASN A 183 20.14 16.09 17.79
CA ASN A 183 20.58 16.04 19.20
C ASN A 183 21.19 14.68 19.59
N LYS A 184 20.84 13.59 18.94
CA LYS A 184 21.49 12.30 19.16
C LYS A 184 22.84 12.34 18.46
N LYS A 185 23.92 12.17 19.24
CA LYS A 185 25.31 11.93 18.82
C LYS A 185 25.49 10.74 17.83
N TYR A 186 24.61 10.57 16.84
CA TYR A 186 24.74 9.54 15.81
C TYR A 186 25.83 9.86 14.78
N PHE A 187 26.38 11.09 14.80
CA PHE A 187 27.53 11.45 13.97
C PHE A 187 28.91 11.07 14.58
N LYS A 188 28.95 10.23 15.63
CA LYS A 188 30.22 9.76 16.22
C LYS A 188 30.52 8.30 15.96
N ALA A 189 29.96 7.69 14.94
CA ALA A 189 30.30 6.31 14.55
C ALA A 189 30.15 6.15 13.03
N ILE A 190 30.95 6.86 12.28
CA ILE A 190 31.46 6.52 10.96
C ILE A 190 32.93 6.95 10.96
#